data_f686372c90108e982d1c184f77215f71
#
_entry.id   f686372c90108e982d1c184f77215f71
#
_cell.length_a   1.000
_cell.length_b   1.000
_cell.length_c   1.000
_cell.angle_alpha   90.00
_cell.angle_beta   90.00
_cell.angle_gamma   90.00
#
_symmetry.space_group_name_H-M   'P 1'
#
loop_
_entity.id
_entity.type
_entity.pdbx_description
1 polymer ?
#
loop_
_entity_poly.entity_id
_entity_poly.type
_entity_poly.pdbx_seq_one_letter_code
_entity_poly.pdbx_strand_id
1 'polypeptide(L)'
;MMRKQAILPSQLKIMSVPDTITFIHSHLVQLGVPPKLDVAVILGSGLGDFGDQIQNSISIPYANIPGFPQSTVAGHSGALIIGEIAGKNVMAFSGRFHYYEGYPFSTTIIPVQLSAAFQVDKLIISNAAGGINLDFCVGDLMVINNVMYPHVEISINEEANWLVDLKTNALLVENVAKQVGVKVKSGTYLYVTGPNYETKAEILAFRDLGGDSVGMSTAPELMEAYNLGLKAVAISLITNAAAGVTDQKLDHAEVKEAAETKKDEFAKLVIGLVERL
;
A
#
# COMPACT_ATOMS: atom_id res chain seq x y z
N MET A 1 -21.18 35.17 -13.88
CA MET A 1 -19.78 34.75 -14.14
C MET A 1 -19.03 34.82 -12.85
N MET A 2 -19.04 33.74 -12.03
CA MET A 2 -18.26 33.66 -10.78
C MET A 2 -16.83 33.29 -11.14
N ARG A 3 -15.89 34.17 -10.80
CA ARG A 3 -14.44 33.89 -10.94
C ARG A 3 -14.08 32.77 -9.96
N LYS A 4 -13.64 31.60 -10.49
CA LYS A 4 -13.00 30.57 -9.71
C LYS A 4 -11.71 31.17 -9.13
N GLN A 5 -11.66 31.42 -7.82
CA GLN A 5 -10.42 31.72 -7.12
C GLN A 5 -9.61 30.43 -7.06
N ALA A 6 -8.54 30.36 -7.83
CA ALA A 6 -7.52 29.33 -7.67
C ALA A 6 -6.78 29.61 -6.35
N ILE A 7 -6.82 28.65 -5.42
CA ILE A 7 -6.04 28.71 -4.19
C ILE A 7 -4.57 28.57 -4.57
N LEU A 8 -3.74 29.55 -4.17
CA LEU A 8 -2.30 29.51 -4.45
C LEU A 8 -1.63 28.38 -3.65
N PRO A 9 -0.62 27.69 -4.22
CA PRO A 9 0.09 26.59 -3.55
C PRO A 9 0.68 26.94 -2.16
N SER A 10 0.94 28.23 -1.90
CA SER A 10 1.41 28.73 -0.62
C SER A 10 0.35 28.69 0.50
N GLN A 11 -0.94 28.65 0.18
CA GLN A 11 -2.02 28.59 1.17
C GLN A 11 -2.27 27.16 1.68
N LEU A 12 -1.94 26.13 0.89
CA LEU A 12 -2.06 24.72 1.29
C LEU A 12 -1.05 24.30 2.35
N LYS A 13 0.06 25.03 2.50
CA LYS A 13 1.08 24.77 3.55
C LYS A 13 0.61 25.05 5.00
N ILE A 14 -0.55 25.67 5.17
CA ILE A 14 -1.08 26.12 6.47
C ILE A 14 -2.29 25.28 6.92
N MET A 15 -2.82 24.43 6.04
CA MET A 15 -3.99 23.59 6.37
C MET A 15 -3.57 22.41 7.26
N SER A 16 -4.40 22.08 8.23
CA SER A 16 -4.26 20.81 8.96
C SER A 16 -4.47 19.62 8.03
N VAL A 17 -3.95 18.45 8.38
CA VAL A 17 -4.14 17.23 7.55
C VAL A 17 -5.64 16.92 7.31
N PRO A 18 -6.54 17.02 8.32
CA PRO A 18 -7.98 16.84 8.10
C PRO A 18 -8.59 17.85 7.12
N ASP A 19 -8.18 19.10 7.18
CA ASP A 19 -8.66 20.13 6.25
C ASP A 19 -8.19 19.86 4.82
N THR A 20 -6.95 19.40 4.67
CA THR A 20 -6.38 19.00 3.39
C THR A 20 -7.16 17.83 2.77
N ILE A 21 -7.47 16.80 3.54
CA ILE A 21 -8.26 15.64 3.08
C ILE A 21 -9.67 16.07 2.66
N THR A 22 -10.33 16.89 3.47
CA THR A 22 -11.67 17.43 3.16
C THR A 22 -11.66 18.25 1.86
N PHE A 23 -10.62 19.06 1.66
CA PHE A 23 -10.46 19.83 0.45
C PHE A 23 -10.26 18.93 -0.80
N ILE A 24 -9.35 17.95 -0.71
CA ILE A 24 -9.06 17.00 -1.79
C ILE A 24 -10.32 16.20 -2.14
N HIS A 25 -11.03 15.67 -1.15
CA HIS A 25 -12.27 14.95 -1.36
C HIS A 25 -13.29 15.81 -2.12
N SER A 26 -13.54 17.04 -1.64
CA SER A 26 -14.49 17.95 -2.29
C SER A 26 -14.08 18.29 -3.73
N HIS A 27 -12.78 18.46 -3.98
CA HIS A 27 -12.26 18.73 -5.31
C HIS A 27 -12.47 17.55 -6.27
N LEU A 28 -12.20 16.32 -5.82
CA LEU A 28 -12.41 15.10 -6.61
C LEU A 28 -13.88 14.88 -6.93
N VAL A 29 -14.77 15.09 -5.96
CA VAL A 29 -16.23 15.02 -6.20
C VAL A 29 -16.68 16.07 -7.26
N GLN A 30 -16.11 17.26 -7.24
CA GLN A 30 -16.39 18.28 -8.29
C GLN A 30 -15.88 17.87 -9.68
N LEU A 31 -14.85 17.00 -9.75
CA LEU A 31 -14.36 16.42 -11.00
C LEU A 31 -15.20 15.21 -11.47
N GLY A 32 -16.24 14.84 -10.74
CA GLY A 32 -17.16 13.77 -11.10
C GLY A 32 -16.85 12.40 -10.42
N VAL A 33 -15.92 12.37 -9.48
CA VAL A 33 -15.68 11.15 -8.67
C VAL A 33 -16.90 10.92 -7.78
N PRO A 34 -17.46 9.68 -7.72
CA PRO A 34 -18.55 9.37 -6.81
C PRO A 34 -18.18 9.69 -5.35
N PRO A 35 -19.09 10.26 -4.56
CA PRO A 35 -18.80 10.64 -3.17
C PRO A 35 -18.63 9.44 -2.23
N LYS A 36 -18.99 8.25 -2.69
CA LYS A 36 -18.81 6.98 -2.01
C LYS A 36 -18.21 5.95 -2.97
N LEU A 37 -17.21 5.21 -2.47
CA LEU A 37 -16.54 4.14 -3.19
C LEU A 37 -16.57 2.85 -2.35
N ASP A 38 -16.44 1.70 -2.99
CA ASP A 38 -16.58 0.40 -2.32
C ASP A 38 -15.25 -0.13 -1.77
N VAL A 39 -14.18 0.01 -2.55
CA VAL A 39 -12.85 -0.54 -2.21
C VAL A 39 -11.77 0.45 -2.60
N ALA A 40 -10.74 0.56 -1.76
CA ALA A 40 -9.51 1.25 -2.15
C ALA A 40 -8.35 0.26 -2.27
N VAL A 41 -7.43 0.54 -3.20
CA VAL A 41 -6.22 -0.26 -3.44
C VAL A 41 -5.01 0.67 -3.44
N ILE A 42 -4.01 0.38 -2.60
CA ILE A 42 -2.72 1.08 -2.62
C ILE A 42 -1.69 0.17 -3.29
N LEU A 43 -1.20 0.61 -4.44
CA LEU A 43 -0.28 -0.15 -5.29
C LEU A 43 1.17 0.16 -4.93
N GLY A 44 1.94 -0.89 -4.65
CA GLY A 44 3.37 -0.81 -4.41
C GLY A 44 4.21 -0.73 -5.68
N SER A 45 5.53 -0.62 -5.51
CA SER A 45 6.50 -0.55 -6.59
C SER A 45 6.37 -1.74 -7.55
N GLY A 46 6.29 -1.46 -8.84
CA GLY A 46 6.14 -2.46 -9.91
C GLY A 46 4.73 -3.04 -10.06
N LEU A 47 3.77 -2.73 -9.19
CA LEU A 47 2.40 -3.25 -9.24
C LEU A 47 1.40 -2.24 -9.82
N GLY A 48 1.88 -1.10 -10.33
CA GLY A 48 1.06 -0.02 -10.88
C GLY A 48 0.20 -0.41 -12.07
N ASP A 49 0.65 -1.36 -12.87
CA ASP A 49 -0.07 -1.87 -14.06
C ASP A 49 -1.41 -2.52 -13.72
N PHE A 50 -1.64 -2.86 -12.44
CA PHE A 50 -2.98 -3.26 -11.99
C PHE A 50 -4.05 -2.19 -12.29
N GLY A 51 -3.67 -0.92 -12.39
CA GLY A 51 -4.57 0.16 -12.79
C GLY A 51 -5.27 -0.09 -14.14
N ASP A 52 -4.64 -0.82 -15.06
CA ASP A 52 -5.18 -1.16 -16.36
C ASP A 52 -6.34 -2.18 -16.30
N GLN A 53 -6.51 -2.86 -15.16
CA GLN A 53 -7.63 -3.76 -14.91
C GLN A 53 -8.92 -3.03 -14.51
N ILE A 54 -8.83 -1.72 -14.19
CA ILE A 54 -9.96 -0.91 -13.75
C ILE A 54 -10.74 -0.43 -14.98
N GLN A 55 -11.97 -0.89 -15.11
CA GLN A 55 -12.86 -0.56 -16.24
C GLN A 55 -13.48 0.84 -16.04
N ASN A 56 -13.85 1.48 -17.14
CA ASN A 56 -14.47 2.81 -17.15
C ASN A 56 -13.68 3.84 -16.31
N SER A 57 -12.35 3.71 -16.29
CA SER A 57 -11.51 4.44 -15.36
C SER A 57 -11.24 5.87 -15.75
N ILE A 58 -11.14 6.72 -14.71
CA ILE A 58 -10.59 8.08 -14.79
C ILE A 58 -9.25 8.04 -14.07
N SER A 59 -8.18 8.47 -14.74
CA SER A 59 -6.84 8.60 -14.14
C SER A 59 -6.55 10.09 -13.89
N ILE A 60 -6.27 10.43 -12.63
CA ILE A 60 -5.97 11.79 -12.19
C ILE A 60 -4.53 11.81 -11.66
N PRO A 61 -3.58 12.44 -12.40
CA PRO A 61 -2.21 12.60 -11.89
C PRO A 61 -2.20 13.31 -10.53
N TYR A 62 -1.39 12.86 -9.60
CA TYR A 62 -1.26 13.49 -8.27
C TYR A 62 -0.92 14.97 -8.37
N ALA A 63 -0.13 15.36 -9.37
CA ALA A 63 0.18 16.76 -9.66
C ALA A 63 -1.04 17.63 -9.97
N ASN A 64 -2.13 17.02 -10.42
CA ASN A 64 -3.38 17.71 -10.75
C ASN A 64 -4.36 17.76 -9.56
N ILE A 65 -4.02 17.13 -8.44
CA ILE A 65 -4.82 17.16 -7.21
C ILE A 65 -4.20 18.21 -6.28
N PRO A 66 -4.85 19.35 -6.06
CA PRO A 66 -4.27 20.41 -5.24
C PRO A 66 -3.98 19.94 -3.81
N GLY A 67 -2.74 20.13 -3.36
CA GLY A 67 -2.28 19.73 -2.03
C GLY A 67 -1.93 18.25 -1.88
N PHE A 68 -2.10 17.43 -2.93
CA PHE A 68 -1.68 16.03 -2.88
C PHE A 68 -0.15 15.92 -3.02
N PRO A 69 0.49 15.05 -2.22
CA PRO A 69 1.94 14.87 -2.31
C PRO A 69 2.33 14.20 -3.63
N GLN A 70 3.61 14.33 -4.00
CA GLN A 70 4.16 13.73 -5.21
C GLN A 70 5.04 12.54 -4.85
N SER A 71 4.85 11.40 -5.50
CA SER A 71 5.78 10.28 -5.38
C SER A 71 7.02 10.56 -6.23
N THR A 72 8.21 10.37 -5.67
CA THR A 72 9.50 10.57 -6.34
C THR A 72 10.18 9.24 -6.69
N VAL A 73 9.60 8.12 -6.26
CA VAL A 73 10.16 6.78 -6.45
C VAL A 73 9.97 6.31 -7.88
N ALA A 74 11.04 5.84 -8.50
CA ALA A 74 11.01 5.27 -9.85
C ALA A 74 10.11 4.01 -9.89
N GLY A 75 9.16 4.00 -10.84
CA GLY A 75 8.18 2.91 -10.97
C GLY A 75 6.81 3.20 -10.36
N HIS A 76 6.63 4.40 -9.76
CA HIS A 76 5.33 4.90 -9.36
C HIS A 76 4.80 5.86 -10.43
N SER A 77 3.60 5.63 -10.97
CA SER A 77 3.01 6.51 -11.98
C SER A 77 2.52 7.84 -11.38
N GLY A 78 2.30 7.88 -10.06
CA GLY A 78 1.84 9.07 -9.35
C GLY A 78 0.42 9.50 -9.78
N ALA A 79 -0.52 8.56 -9.83
CA ALA A 79 -1.88 8.81 -10.25
C ALA A 79 -2.91 8.15 -9.33
N LEU A 80 -4.06 8.80 -9.20
CA LEU A 80 -5.27 8.25 -8.62
C LEU A 80 -6.15 7.74 -9.76
N ILE A 81 -6.47 6.45 -9.75
CA ILE A 81 -7.28 5.79 -10.77
C ILE A 81 -8.61 5.38 -10.12
N ILE A 82 -9.71 5.79 -10.70
CA ILE A 82 -11.05 5.52 -10.18
C ILE A 82 -11.89 4.92 -11.29
N GLY A 83 -12.57 3.83 -11.03
CA GLY A 83 -13.43 3.13 -11.98
C GLY A 83 -14.04 1.89 -11.37
N GLU A 84 -14.25 0.85 -12.16
CA GLU A 84 -15.01 -0.32 -11.76
C GLU A 84 -14.19 -1.62 -11.88
N ILE A 85 -14.31 -2.48 -10.88
CA ILE A 85 -13.87 -3.88 -10.92
C ILE A 85 -15.00 -4.73 -10.38
N ALA A 86 -15.43 -5.74 -11.15
CA ALA A 86 -16.48 -6.68 -10.76
C ALA A 86 -17.78 -5.97 -10.27
N GLY A 87 -18.13 -4.85 -10.89
CA GLY A 87 -19.33 -4.06 -10.56
C GLY A 87 -19.22 -3.23 -9.27
N LYS A 88 -18.02 -3.09 -8.71
CA LYS A 88 -17.75 -2.23 -7.54
C LYS A 88 -16.94 -1.01 -7.96
N ASN A 89 -17.23 0.14 -7.35
CA ASN A 89 -16.48 1.37 -7.52
C ASN A 89 -15.17 1.27 -6.74
N VAL A 90 -14.04 1.33 -7.45
CA VAL A 90 -12.70 1.17 -6.90
C VAL A 90 -11.90 2.46 -7.04
N MET A 91 -11.13 2.79 -6.00
CA MET A 91 -10.10 3.82 -6.00
C MET A 91 -8.74 3.15 -5.90
N ALA A 92 -7.85 3.35 -6.87
CA ALA A 92 -6.50 2.83 -6.83
C ALA A 92 -5.47 3.97 -6.79
N PHE A 93 -4.58 3.91 -5.81
CA PHE A 93 -3.43 4.79 -5.69
C PHE A 93 -2.25 4.13 -6.41
N SER A 94 -1.95 4.57 -7.62
CA SER A 94 -0.81 4.09 -8.39
C SER A 94 0.44 4.92 -8.06
N GLY A 95 1.01 4.63 -6.91
CA GLY A 95 2.13 5.33 -6.29
C GLY A 95 1.85 5.62 -4.82
N ARG A 96 2.93 5.62 -4.06
CA ARG A 96 2.92 5.70 -2.60
C ARG A 96 3.93 6.74 -2.14
N PHE A 97 3.80 7.20 -0.89
CA PHE A 97 4.71 8.14 -0.24
C PHE A 97 5.49 7.44 0.86
N HIS A 98 6.80 7.63 0.88
CA HIS A 98 7.65 6.97 1.87
C HIS A 98 8.31 8.00 2.78
N TYR A 99 8.61 7.55 4.00
CA TYR A 99 9.31 8.38 4.97
C TYR A 99 10.70 8.82 4.46
N TYR A 100 11.40 7.94 3.76
CA TYR A 100 12.73 8.22 3.22
C TYR A 100 12.75 9.24 2.06
N GLU A 101 11.61 9.57 1.47
CA GLU A 101 11.48 10.67 0.50
C GLU A 101 11.51 12.06 1.17
N GLY A 102 11.63 12.11 2.52
CA GLY A 102 11.60 13.34 3.32
C GLY A 102 10.19 13.75 3.76
N TYR A 103 9.20 12.89 3.53
CA TYR A 103 7.84 13.12 4.00
C TYR A 103 7.69 12.75 5.48
N PRO A 104 6.92 13.53 6.27
CA PRO A 104 6.50 13.09 7.61
C PRO A 104 5.54 11.88 7.51
N PHE A 105 5.43 11.10 8.57
CA PHE A 105 4.50 9.96 8.61
C PHE A 105 3.06 10.33 8.28
N SER A 106 2.61 11.53 8.66
CA SER A 106 1.27 12.03 8.31
C SER A 106 1.02 12.14 6.80
N THR A 107 2.06 12.25 5.98
CA THR A 107 1.94 12.24 4.52
C THR A 107 1.81 10.82 3.97
N THR A 108 2.51 9.85 4.57
CA THR A 108 2.48 8.46 4.08
C THR A 108 1.10 7.80 4.22
N ILE A 109 0.28 8.29 5.15
CA ILE A 109 -1.07 7.77 5.44
C ILE A 109 -2.20 8.51 4.68
N ILE A 110 -1.90 9.55 3.91
CA ILE A 110 -2.91 10.31 3.14
C ILE A 110 -3.80 9.41 2.26
N PRO A 111 -3.28 8.38 1.56
CA PRO A 111 -4.12 7.48 0.78
C PRO A 111 -5.20 6.78 1.62
N VAL A 112 -4.87 6.38 2.84
CA VAL A 112 -5.82 5.73 3.77
C VAL A 112 -6.88 6.73 4.24
N GLN A 113 -6.47 7.93 4.65
CA GLN A 113 -7.37 8.99 5.11
C GLN A 113 -8.33 9.45 3.99
N LEU A 114 -7.82 9.57 2.76
CA LEU A 114 -8.65 9.91 1.62
C LEU A 114 -9.65 8.78 1.31
N SER A 115 -9.24 7.52 1.39
CA SER A 115 -10.14 6.38 1.25
C SER A 115 -11.28 6.44 2.27
N ALA A 116 -10.98 6.72 3.53
CA ALA A 116 -12.00 6.89 4.58
C ALA A 116 -12.95 8.08 4.28
N ALA A 117 -12.45 9.19 3.74
CA ALA A 117 -13.27 10.34 3.34
C ALA A 117 -14.26 9.99 2.22
N PHE A 118 -13.92 9.05 1.33
CA PHE A 118 -14.82 8.46 0.33
C PHE A 118 -15.68 7.31 0.87
N GLN A 119 -15.78 7.17 2.19
CA GLN A 119 -16.58 6.14 2.88
C GLN A 119 -16.20 4.70 2.48
N VAL A 120 -14.96 4.51 2.04
CA VAL A 120 -14.40 3.17 1.81
C VAL A 120 -14.19 2.51 3.17
N ASP A 121 -14.66 1.28 3.32
CA ASP A 121 -14.44 0.45 4.52
C ASP A 121 -13.48 -0.71 4.28
N LYS A 122 -13.02 -0.90 3.05
CA LYS A 122 -12.21 -2.04 2.61
C LYS A 122 -10.98 -1.56 1.85
N LEU A 123 -9.81 -1.89 2.37
CA LEU A 123 -8.54 -1.44 1.83
C LEU A 123 -7.64 -2.63 1.49
N ILE A 124 -7.12 -2.65 0.27
CA ILE A 124 -6.10 -3.60 -0.17
C ILE A 124 -4.79 -2.85 -0.32
N ILE A 125 -3.76 -3.26 0.39
CA ILE A 125 -2.43 -2.64 0.33
C ILE A 125 -1.47 -3.65 -0.27
N SER A 126 -0.68 -3.23 -1.26
CA SER A 126 0.39 -4.06 -1.80
C SER A 126 1.74 -3.36 -1.69
N ASN A 127 2.81 -4.14 -1.61
CA ASN A 127 4.17 -3.63 -1.61
C ASN A 127 5.16 -4.60 -2.26
N ALA A 128 6.34 -4.09 -2.59
CA ALA A 128 7.53 -4.88 -2.84
C ALA A 128 8.29 -5.05 -1.52
N ALA A 129 8.82 -6.24 -1.25
CA ALA A 129 9.56 -6.55 -0.02
C ALA A 129 10.74 -7.48 -0.28
N GLY A 130 11.80 -7.32 0.52
CA GLY A 130 12.90 -8.27 0.59
C GLY A 130 12.53 -9.50 1.42
N GLY A 131 12.77 -10.70 0.88
CA GLY A 131 12.52 -11.95 1.60
C GLY A 131 13.60 -12.24 2.63
N ILE A 132 13.23 -12.34 3.91
CA ILE A 132 14.09 -12.74 5.04
C ILE A 132 13.98 -14.25 5.28
N ASN A 133 12.78 -14.81 5.15
CA ASN A 133 12.50 -16.23 5.33
C ASN A 133 13.16 -17.04 4.22
N LEU A 134 13.90 -18.09 4.60
CA LEU A 134 14.66 -18.94 3.67
C LEU A 134 13.77 -19.80 2.77
N ASP A 135 12.51 -20.00 3.16
CA ASP A 135 11.52 -20.74 2.36
C ASP A 135 10.81 -19.86 1.32
N PHE A 136 11.15 -18.57 1.26
CA PHE A 136 10.58 -17.66 0.28
C PHE A 136 11.48 -17.54 -0.95
N CYS A 137 10.81 -17.47 -2.09
CA CYS A 137 11.46 -17.24 -3.38
C CYS A 137 11.06 -15.88 -3.96
N VAL A 138 11.92 -15.30 -4.79
CA VAL A 138 11.56 -14.14 -5.60
C VAL A 138 10.35 -14.47 -6.45
N GLY A 139 9.33 -13.61 -6.41
CA GLY A 139 8.04 -13.80 -7.05
C GLY A 139 6.96 -14.40 -6.13
N ASP A 140 7.26 -14.80 -4.90
CA ASP A 140 6.23 -15.22 -3.96
C ASP A 140 5.34 -14.03 -3.56
N LEU A 141 4.03 -14.27 -3.52
CA LEU A 141 3.06 -13.37 -2.91
C LEU A 141 2.88 -13.76 -1.45
N MET A 142 3.25 -12.87 -0.53
CA MET A 142 3.12 -13.08 0.91
C MET A 142 1.95 -12.26 1.47
N VAL A 143 0.99 -12.92 2.07
CA VAL A 143 -0.07 -12.27 2.86
C VAL A 143 0.53 -11.84 4.19
N ILE A 144 0.41 -10.57 4.51
CA ILE A 144 0.90 -10.03 5.78
C ILE A 144 -0.12 -10.37 6.88
N ASN A 145 0.26 -11.24 7.79
CA ASN A 145 -0.56 -11.63 8.93
C ASN A 145 -0.05 -11.08 10.27
N ASN A 146 1.12 -10.44 10.23
CA ASN A 146 1.73 -9.78 11.36
C ASN A 146 2.67 -8.67 10.87
N VAL A 147 2.85 -7.62 11.67
CA VAL A 147 3.80 -6.52 11.38
C VAL A 147 4.69 -6.27 12.58
N MET A 148 5.96 -6.06 12.32
CA MET A 148 6.95 -5.71 13.33
C MET A 148 7.53 -4.33 13.08
N TYR A 149 7.68 -3.57 14.16
CA TYR A 149 8.31 -2.25 14.19
C TYR A 149 9.51 -2.29 15.12
N PRO A 150 10.72 -2.51 14.63
CA PRO A 150 11.88 -2.64 15.51
C PRO A 150 12.30 -1.33 16.21
N HIS A 151 11.75 -0.19 15.80
CA HIS A 151 12.17 1.15 16.27
C HIS A 151 11.02 2.00 16.86
N VAL A 152 9.83 1.43 17.07
CA VAL A 152 8.67 2.16 17.60
C VAL A 152 8.15 1.44 18.84
N GLU A 153 8.05 2.14 19.96
CA GLU A 153 7.30 1.66 21.12
C GLU A 153 5.81 1.69 20.82
N ILE A 154 5.19 0.52 20.76
CA ILE A 154 3.74 0.37 20.60
C ILE A 154 3.18 -0.14 21.92
N SER A 155 2.06 0.42 22.38
CA SER A 155 1.37 -0.06 23.57
C SER A 155 0.90 -1.51 23.38
N ILE A 156 1.29 -2.40 24.30
CA ILE A 156 1.01 -3.84 24.22
C ILE A 156 -0.49 -4.15 24.05
N ASN A 157 -1.39 -3.35 24.62
CA ASN A 157 -2.83 -3.57 24.53
C ASN A 157 -3.43 -3.16 23.18
N GLU A 158 -2.91 -2.09 22.58
CA GLU A 158 -3.31 -1.63 21.23
C GLU A 158 -2.75 -2.58 20.17
N GLU A 159 -1.52 -3.03 20.36
CA GLU A 159 -0.82 -3.98 19.50
C GLU A 159 -1.56 -5.32 19.37
N ALA A 160 -2.03 -5.87 20.48
CA ALA A 160 -2.72 -7.17 20.48
C ALA A 160 -4.03 -7.14 19.67
N ASN A 161 -4.83 -6.09 19.80
CA ASN A 161 -6.09 -5.97 19.08
C ASN A 161 -5.86 -5.78 17.57
N TRP A 162 -4.89 -4.96 17.20
CA TRP A 162 -4.51 -4.73 15.81
C TRP A 162 -4.00 -6.01 15.12
N LEU A 163 -3.16 -6.78 15.81
CA LEU A 163 -2.65 -8.08 15.31
C LEU A 163 -3.77 -9.11 15.12
N VAL A 164 -4.78 -9.13 15.98
CA VAL A 164 -5.93 -10.03 15.83
C VAL A 164 -6.71 -9.71 14.56
N ASP A 165 -7.03 -8.44 14.33
CA ASP A 165 -7.76 -8.02 13.12
C ASP A 165 -6.95 -8.31 11.85
N LEU A 166 -5.65 -8.05 11.87
CA LEU A 166 -4.76 -8.34 10.75
C LEU A 166 -4.73 -9.83 10.41
N LYS A 167 -4.65 -10.71 11.41
CA LYS A 167 -4.69 -12.17 11.23
C LYS A 167 -6.02 -12.63 10.65
N THR A 168 -7.14 -12.09 11.12
CA THR A 168 -8.47 -12.41 10.61
C THR A 168 -8.60 -12.02 9.14
N ASN A 169 -8.12 -10.84 8.78
CA ASN A 169 -8.15 -10.35 7.42
C ASN A 169 -7.19 -11.13 6.50
N ALA A 170 -6.04 -11.58 7.02
CA ALA A 170 -5.10 -12.43 6.27
C ALA A 170 -5.72 -13.78 5.88
N LEU A 171 -6.47 -14.42 6.78
CA LEU A 171 -7.21 -15.66 6.49
C LEU A 171 -8.22 -15.47 5.34
N LEU A 172 -8.83 -14.30 5.23
CA LEU A 172 -9.71 -13.99 4.10
C LEU A 172 -8.92 -13.99 2.78
N VAL A 173 -7.74 -13.36 2.75
CA VAL A 173 -6.87 -13.33 1.56
C VAL A 173 -6.44 -14.74 1.16
N GLU A 174 -6.03 -15.58 2.10
CA GLU A 174 -5.64 -16.98 1.85
C GLU A 174 -6.80 -17.79 1.26
N ASN A 175 -8.00 -17.62 1.79
CA ASN A 175 -9.19 -18.29 1.26
C ASN A 175 -9.51 -17.83 -0.16
N VAL A 176 -9.45 -16.54 -0.45
CA VAL A 176 -9.66 -15.99 -1.80
C VAL A 176 -8.58 -16.50 -2.75
N ALA A 177 -7.31 -16.46 -2.36
CA ALA A 177 -6.18 -16.95 -3.16
C ALA A 177 -6.40 -18.42 -3.59
N LYS A 178 -6.82 -19.26 -2.63
CA LYS A 178 -7.15 -20.65 -2.92
C LYS A 178 -8.30 -20.79 -3.95
N GLN A 179 -9.35 -19.97 -3.81
CA GLN A 179 -10.50 -20.02 -4.72
C GLN A 179 -10.15 -19.56 -6.14
N VAL A 180 -9.30 -18.53 -6.27
CA VAL A 180 -8.86 -18.04 -7.58
C VAL A 180 -7.64 -18.80 -8.13
N GLY A 181 -7.10 -19.79 -7.39
CA GLY A 181 -5.98 -20.62 -7.83
C GLY A 181 -4.65 -19.89 -7.85
N VAL A 182 -4.45 -18.92 -6.95
CA VAL A 182 -3.19 -18.22 -6.73
C VAL A 182 -2.52 -18.79 -5.50
N LYS A 183 -1.23 -19.11 -5.59
CA LYS A 183 -0.45 -19.55 -4.43
C LYS A 183 0.03 -18.33 -3.65
N VAL A 184 -0.16 -18.37 -2.33
CA VAL A 184 0.35 -17.35 -1.43
C VAL A 184 1.12 -18.00 -0.27
N LYS A 185 2.06 -17.26 0.28
CA LYS A 185 2.69 -17.51 1.58
C LYS A 185 2.02 -16.61 2.62
N SER A 186 2.28 -16.85 3.89
CA SER A 186 1.85 -15.94 4.97
C SER A 186 3.03 -15.67 5.88
N GLY A 187 3.13 -14.46 6.40
CA GLY A 187 4.27 -14.13 7.23
C GLY A 187 4.20 -12.74 7.87
N THR A 188 5.23 -12.49 8.68
CA THR A 188 5.47 -11.23 9.37
C THR A 188 6.23 -10.26 8.47
N TYR A 189 5.65 -9.10 8.24
CA TYR A 189 6.30 -7.98 7.56
C TYR A 189 7.02 -7.11 8.57
N LEU A 190 8.33 -6.94 8.40
CA LEU A 190 9.13 -6.05 9.23
C LEU A 190 9.30 -4.70 8.53
N TYR A 191 8.89 -3.64 9.22
CA TYR A 191 8.96 -2.28 8.72
C TYR A 191 10.23 -1.58 9.17
N VAL A 192 10.93 -0.97 8.23
CA VAL A 192 12.06 -0.04 8.45
C VAL A 192 11.83 1.27 7.71
N THR A 193 12.45 2.33 8.15
CA THR A 193 12.25 3.66 7.55
C THR A 193 13.04 3.89 6.27
N GLY A 194 14.11 3.14 6.02
CA GLY A 194 15.07 3.41 4.94
C GLY A 194 15.90 4.67 5.21
N PRO A 195 16.55 5.25 4.20
CA PRO A 195 16.52 4.97 2.76
C PRO A 195 17.44 3.81 2.30
N ASN A 196 18.38 3.39 3.15
CA ASN A 196 19.33 2.33 2.80
C ASN A 196 18.70 0.95 2.97
N TYR A 197 19.10 0.01 2.12
CA TYR A 197 18.85 -1.40 2.37
C TYR A 197 19.59 -1.84 3.64
N GLU A 198 19.05 -2.86 4.27
CA GLU A 198 19.54 -3.43 5.51
C GLU A 198 20.91 -4.11 5.30
N THR A 199 21.71 -4.16 6.34
CA THR A 199 22.93 -4.96 6.38
C THR A 199 22.61 -6.44 6.62
N LYS A 200 23.57 -7.34 6.32
CA LYS A 200 23.45 -8.77 6.65
C LYS A 200 23.18 -9.01 8.14
N ALA A 201 23.78 -8.20 9.01
CA ALA A 201 23.61 -8.34 10.45
C ALA A 201 22.21 -7.96 10.90
N GLU A 202 21.63 -6.89 10.33
CA GLU A 202 20.25 -6.50 10.58
C GLU A 202 19.28 -7.57 10.10
N ILE A 203 19.47 -8.13 8.90
CA ILE A 203 18.61 -9.19 8.37
C ILE A 203 18.67 -10.45 9.23
N LEU A 204 19.84 -10.85 9.74
CA LEU A 204 19.94 -11.95 10.68
C LEU A 204 19.16 -11.68 11.97
N ALA A 205 19.33 -10.49 12.56
CA ALA A 205 18.59 -10.09 13.75
C ALA A 205 17.09 -10.06 13.51
N PHE A 206 16.63 -9.54 12.37
CA PHE A 206 15.22 -9.49 12.00
C PHE A 206 14.62 -10.89 11.83
N ARG A 207 15.38 -11.83 11.28
CA ARG A 207 14.98 -13.25 11.20
C ARG A 207 14.84 -13.87 12.57
N ASP A 208 15.81 -13.66 13.46
CA ASP A 208 15.79 -14.18 14.83
C ASP A 208 14.60 -13.63 15.63
N LEU A 209 14.14 -12.41 15.31
CA LEU A 209 12.93 -11.83 15.86
C LEU A 209 11.63 -12.38 15.24
N GLY A 210 11.71 -13.18 14.17
CA GLY A 210 10.56 -13.79 13.51
C GLY A 210 10.01 -12.99 12.32
N GLY A 211 10.81 -12.07 11.74
CA GLY A 211 10.47 -11.40 10.48
C GLY A 211 10.64 -12.31 9.28
N ASP A 212 9.64 -12.33 8.39
CA ASP A 212 9.66 -13.11 7.15
C ASP A 212 10.00 -12.26 5.92
N SER A 213 9.66 -10.99 5.96
CA SER A 213 10.00 -10.03 4.91
C SER A 213 10.30 -8.66 5.50
N VAL A 214 11.00 -7.81 4.75
CA VAL A 214 11.35 -6.44 5.16
C VAL A 214 11.00 -5.44 4.07
N GLY A 215 10.53 -4.26 4.48
CA GLY A 215 10.29 -3.16 3.55
C GLY A 215 10.04 -1.83 4.26
N MET A 216 9.84 -0.77 3.47
CA MET A 216 9.90 0.62 3.93
C MET A 216 8.54 1.34 3.80
N SER A 217 7.42 0.58 3.80
CA SER A 217 6.07 1.10 3.59
C SER A 217 5.02 0.29 4.36
N THR A 218 3.74 0.41 4.02
CA THR A 218 2.62 -0.46 4.40
C THR A 218 2.24 -0.43 5.88
N ALA A 219 3.20 -0.50 6.78
CA ALA A 219 2.90 -0.57 8.20
C ALA A 219 2.23 0.71 8.75
N PRO A 220 2.65 1.93 8.41
CA PRO A 220 1.91 3.15 8.78
C PRO A 220 0.49 3.17 8.20
N GLU A 221 0.30 2.68 6.97
CA GLU A 221 -1.00 2.61 6.31
C GLU A 221 -1.93 1.61 7.00
N LEU A 222 -1.43 0.44 7.39
CA LEU A 222 -2.19 -0.56 8.15
C LEU A 222 -2.62 -0.04 9.53
N MET A 223 -1.72 0.66 10.23
CA MET A 223 -2.07 1.27 11.52
C MET A 223 -3.14 2.34 11.39
N GLU A 224 -3.02 3.21 10.39
CA GLU A 224 -4.04 4.24 10.15
C GLU A 224 -5.37 3.62 9.72
N ALA A 225 -5.36 2.56 8.90
CA ALA A 225 -6.55 1.83 8.53
C ALA A 225 -7.25 1.25 9.77
N TYR A 226 -6.48 0.66 10.70
CA TYR A 226 -7.01 0.17 11.97
C TYR A 226 -7.62 1.31 12.82
N ASN A 227 -6.91 2.43 12.97
CA ASN A 227 -7.40 3.58 13.72
C ASN A 227 -8.70 4.17 13.17
N LEU A 228 -8.88 4.10 11.85
CA LEU A 228 -10.08 4.57 11.16
C LEU A 228 -11.17 3.50 11.00
N GLY A 229 -10.94 2.29 11.50
CA GLY A 229 -11.90 1.17 11.42
C GLY A 229 -12.08 0.57 10.03
N LEU A 230 -11.11 0.77 9.12
CA LEU A 230 -11.14 0.15 7.81
C LEU A 230 -10.67 -1.31 7.89
N LYS A 231 -11.33 -2.18 7.13
CA LYS A 231 -10.90 -3.58 6.96
C LYS A 231 -9.76 -3.63 5.94
N ALA A 232 -8.52 -3.64 6.43
CA ALA A 232 -7.35 -3.66 5.59
C ALA A 232 -6.78 -5.07 5.44
N VAL A 233 -6.37 -5.41 4.22
CA VAL A 233 -5.54 -6.58 3.89
C VAL A 233 -4.26 -6.10 3.23
N ALA A 234 -3.14 -6.80 3.45
CA ALA A 234 -1.88 -6.43 2.84
C ALA A 234 -1.16 -7.63 2.24
N ILE A 235 -0.54 -7.40 1.07
CA ILE A 235 0.15 -8.42 0.27
C ILE A 235 1.52 -7.86 -0.13
N SER A 236 2.58 -8.57 0.23
CA SER A 236 3.93 -8.30 -0.26
C SER A 236 4.24 -9.17 -1.47
N LEU A 237 4.78 -8.57 -2.52
CA LEU A 237 5.51 -9.30 -3.53
C LEU A 237 6.97 -9.40 -3.07
N ILE A 238 7.49 -10.59 -2.93
CA ILE A 238 8.90 -10.81 -2.63
C ILE A 238 9.69 -10.56 -3.90
N THR A 239 10.40 -9.42 -3.96
CA THR A 239 11.06 -8.95 -5.17
C THR A 239 12.54 -9.29 -5.22
N ASN A 240 13.12 -9.55 -4.08
CA ASN A 240 14.53 -9.92 -3.92
C ASN A 240 14.72 -10.71 -2.63
N ALA A 241 15.77 -11.48 -2.53
CA ALA A 241 16.26 -12.00 -1.25
C ALA A 241 16.86 -10.83 -0.46
N ALA A 242 16.55 -10.72 0.84
CA ALA A 242 17.15 -9.70 1.69
C ALA A 242 18.67 -9.90 1.85
N ALA A 243 19.39 -8.87 2.29
CA ALA A 243 20.84 -8.87 2.35
C ALA A 243 21.41 -10.07 3.14
N GLY A 244 22.28 -10.86 2.50
CA GLY A 244 22.91 -12.03 3.12
C GLY A 244 22.05 -13.28 3.22
N VAL A 245 20.84 -13.26 2.67
CA VAL A 245 20.03 -14.48 2.43
C VAL A 245 20.60 -15.27 1.27
N THR A 246 21.05 -14.57 0.22
CA THR A 246 21.82 -15.12 -0.90
C THR A 246 23.11 -14.33 -1.09
N ASP A 247 24.02 -14.83 -1.93
CA ASP A 247 25.26 -14.13 -2.27
C ASP A 247 25.08 -13.04 -3.34
N GLN A 248 23.86 -12.85 -3.86
CA GLN A 248 23.55 -11.84 -4.88
C GLN A 248 23.56 -10.44 -4.26
N LYS A 249 23.97 -9.44 -5.06
CA LYS A 249 23.85 -8.03 -4.71
C LYS A 249 22.41 -7.60 -4.96
N LEU A 250 21.86 -6.80 -4.03
CA LEU A 250 20.56 -6.18 -4.20
C LEU A 250 20.59 -5.18 -5.36
N ASP A 251 19.64 -5.31 -6.29
CA ASP A 251 19.43 -4.37 -7.39
C ASP A 251 17.95 -4.00 -7.48
N HIS A 252 17.66 -2.70 -7.56
CA HIS A 252 16.28 -2.22 -7.72
C HIS A 252 15.66 -2.66 -9.07
N ALA A 253 16.45 -3.06 -10.05
CA ALA A 253 15.95 -3.62 -11.31
C ALA A 253 15.21 -4.95 -11.10
N GLU A 254 15.63 -5.77 -10.14
CA GLU A 254 14.98 -7.05 -9.78
C GLU A 254 13.53 -6.84 -9.34
N VAL A 255 13.24 -5.71 -8.68
CA VAL A 255 11.87 -5.37 -8.25
C VAL A 255 10.90 -5.30 -9.43
N LYS A 256 11.31 -4.67 -10.53
CA LYS A 256 10.47 -4.54 -11.74
C LYS A 256 10.30 -5.88 -12.44
N GLU A 257 11.36 -6.67 -12.56
CA GLU A 257 11.32 -7.98 -13.22
C GLU A 257 10.43 -8.96 -12.45
N ALA A 258 10.55 -9.02 -11.13
CA ALA A 258 9.69 -9.84 -10.27
C ALA A 258 8.21 -9.42 -10.41
N ALA A 259 7.93 -8.11 -10.42
CA ALA A 259 6.59 -7.57 -10.56
C ALA A 259 5.97 -7.91 -11.93
N GLU A 260 6.74 -7.77 -13.02
CA GLU A 260 6.26 -8.12 -14.36
C GLU A 260 5.93 -9.61 -14.48
N THR A 261 6.75 -10.47 -13.87
CA THR A 261 6.51 -11.92 -13.88
C THR A 261 5.24 -12.33 -13.11
N LYS A 262 4.84 -11.56 -12.10
CA LYS A 262 3.73 -11.89 -11.19
C LYS A 262 2.49 -11.02 -11.34
N LYS A 263 2.50 -10.09 -12.27
CA LYS A 263 1.39 -9.14 -12.46
C LYS A 263 0.03 -9.80 -12.64
N ASP A 264 -0.04 -10.90 -13.41
CA ASP A 264 -1.30 -11.58 -13.69
C ASP A 264 -1.83 -12.34 -12.45
N GLU A 265 -0.95 -13.00 -11.69
CA GLU A 265 -1.33 -13.67 -10.45
C GLU A 265 -1.76 -12.64 -9.39
N PHE A 266 -1.04 -11.53 -9.28
CA PHE A 266 -1.40 -10.43 -8.40
C PHE A 266 -2.76 -9.82 -8.79
N ALA A 267 -2.95 -9.48 -10.06
CA ALA A 267 -4.21 -8.93 -10.55
C ALA A 267 -5.39 -9.87 -10.27
N LYS A 268 -5.23 -11.17 -10.55
CA LYS A 268 -6.24 -12.19 -10.28
C LYS A 268 -6.61 -12.26 -8.79
N LEU A 269 -5.63 -12.18 -7.90
CA LEU A 269 -5.85 -12.16 -6.47
C LEU A 269 -6.60 -10.89 -6.03
N VAL A 270 -6.16 -9.71 -6.48
CA VAL A 270 -6.79 -8.44 -6.10
C VAL A 270 -8.22 -8.34 -6.63
N ILE A 271 -8.48 -8.74 -7.88
CA ILE A 271 -9.85 -8.81 -8.43
C ILE A 271 -10.71 -9.74 -7.58
N GLY A 272 -10.21 -10.94 -7.26
CA GLY A 272 -10.90 -11.88 -6.39
C GLY A 272 -11.20 -11.34 -4.99
N LEU A 273 -10.32 -10.49 -4.45
CA LEU A 273 -10.55 -9.78 -3.18
C LEU A 273 -11.61 -8.70 -3.34
N VAL A 274 -11.53 -7.87 -4.39
CA VAL A 274 -12.54 -6.83 -4.65
C VAL A 274 -13.93 -7.44 -4.79
N GLU A 275 -14.08 -8.57 -5.44
CA GLU A 275 -15.39 -9.26 -5.57
C GLU A 275 -15.98 -9.66 -4.21
N ARG A 276 -15.16 -10.04 -3.24
CA ARG A 276 -15.58 -10.69 -1.97
C ARG A 276 -15.50 -9.80 -0.74
N LEU A 277 -14.73 -8.73 -0.81
CA LEU A 277 -14.73 -7.69 0.21
C LEU A 277 -15.95 -6.78 0.03
#